data_e530481eb9af8bcaad8ab1b55a500caf
#
_entry.id   e530481eb9af8bcaad8ab1b55a500caf
#
_cell.length_a   1.000
_cell.length_b   1.000
_cell.length_c   1.000
_cell.angle_alpha   90.00
_cell.angle_beta   90.00
_cell.angle_gamma   90.00
#
_symmetry.space_group_name_H-M   'P 1'
#
loop_
_entity.id
_entity.type
_entity.pdbx_description
1 polymer ?
#
loop_
_entity_poly.entity_id
_entity_poly.type
_entity_poly.pdbx_seq_one_letter_code
_entity_poly.pdbx_strand_id
1 'polypeptide(L)'
;MKNKTVLVTGSAGFIGGYIVEELLSKGFKVIGVDNLSKYKKIKRSYEKNKNYKFVKFDVRREQKLYKIMKKCDYVIAGAALIGGISYFHTFAYDLLAKNEQIIASTCNAAIKSHKQGRLKKMLYLSSSMVFE
;
A
#
# COMPACT_ATOMS: atom_id res chain seq x y z
N MET A 1 11.18 -6.65 17.96
CA MET A 1 10.61 -5.97 16.75
C MET A 1 9.89 -4.66 17.06
N LYS A 2 9.75 -4.30 18.33
CA LYS A 2 9.20 -3.01 18.78
C LYS A 2 9.98 -1.84 18.13
N ASN A 3 9.29 -0.81 17.67
CA ASN A 3 9.81 0.40 16.99
C ASN A 3 10.12 0.30 15.47
N LYS A 4 9.75 -0.75 14.77
CA LYS A 4 9.84 -0.79 13.31
C LYS A 4 8.63 -0.12 12.66
N THR A 5 8.88 0.59 11.56
CA THR A 5 7.83 1.28 10.81
C THR A 5 7.51 0.51 9.53
N VAL A 6 6.23 0.22 9.33
CA VAL A 6 5.72 -0.46 8.13
C VAL A 6 4.85 0.51 7.34
N LEU A 7 5.14 0.65 6.06
CA LEU A 7 4.25 1.32 5.11
C LEU A 7 3.29 0.30 4.51
N VAL A 8 2.00 0.59 4.54
CA VAL A 8 0.96 -0.22 3.89
C VAL A 8 0.27 0.63 2.84
N THR A 9 0.42 0.30 1.55
CA THR A 9 -0.34 0.93 0.48
C THR A 9 -1.64 0.18 0.23
N GLY A 10 -2.71 0.87 -0.15
CA GLY A 10 -4.06 0.29 -0.19
C GLY A 10 -4.66 0.06 1.20
N SER A 11 -4.21 0.83 2.18
CA SER A 11 -4.53 0.63 3.61
C SER A 11 -6.00 0.87 3.99
N ALA A 12 -6.76 1.61 3.18
CA ALA A 12 -8.18 1.82 3.38
C ALA A 12 -9.03 0.71 2.75
N GLY A 13 -8.43 -0.15 1.93
CA GLY A 13 -9.09 -1.31 1.33
C GLY A 13 -9.43 -2.40 2.35
N PHE A 14 -10.13 -3.45 1.86
CA PHE A 14 -10.53 -4.57 2.70
C PHE A 14 -9.32 -5.29 3.30
N ILE A 15 -8.44 -5.83 2.46
CA ILE A 15 -7.24 -6.55 2.92
C ILE A 15 -6.29 -5.62 3.66
N GLY A 16 -6.05 -4.41 3.11
CA GLY A 16 -5.14 -3.43 3.72
C GLY A 16 -5.53 -3.04 5.14
N GLY A 17 -6.85 -2.90 5.39
CA GLY A 17 -7.36 -2.59 6.72
C GLY A 17 -7.04 -3.65 7.77
N TYR A 18 -7.23 -4.93 7.45
CA TYR A 18 -6.87 -6.05 8.33
C TYR A 18 -5.35 -6.15 8.56
N ILE A 19 -4.55 -5.94 7.51
CA ILE A 19 -3.09 -5.90 7.64
C ILE A 19 -2.65 -4.81 8.61
N VAL A 20 -3.22 -3.61 8.50
CA VAL A 20 -2.92 -2.48 9.41
C VAL A 20 -3.26 -2.86 10.85
N GLU A 21 -4.44 -3.42 11.08
CA GLU A 21 -4.89 -3.84 12.42
C GLU A 21 -3.95 -4.86 13.05
N GLU A 22 -3.58 -5.88 12.29
CA GLU A 22 -2.66 -6.94 12.73
C GLU A 22 -1.26 -6.41 13.03
N LEU A 23 -0.72 -5.51 12.18
CA LEU A 23 0.58 -4.89 12.43
C LEU A 23 0.59 -4.04 13.71
N LEU A 24 -0.48 -3.28 13.95
CA LEU A 24 -0.62 -2.47 15.15
C LEU A 24 -0.74 -3.33 16.40
N SER A 25 -1.47 -4.46 16.35
CA SER A 25 -1.59 -5.42 17.46
C SER A 25 -0.22 -6.01 17.84
N LYS A 26 0.66 -6.21 16.85
CA LYS A 26 2.04 -6.69 17.05
C LYS A 26 3.03 -5.58 17.47
N GLY A 27 2.57 -4.35 17.66
CA GLY A 27 3.38 -3.23 18.17
C GLY A 27 4.25 -2.53 17.11
N PHE A 28 3.96 -2.70 15.82
CA PHE A 28 4.58 -1.91 14.76
C PHE A 28 4.03 -0.49 14.73
N LYS A 29 4.85 0.45 14.24
CA LYS A 29 4.35 1.73 13.75
C LYS A 29 3.91 1.56 12.31
N VAL A 30 2.69 2.02 11.97
CA VAL A 30 2.13 1.83 10.62
C VAL A 30 1.82 3.17 9.97
N ILE A 31 2.30 3.34 8.75
CA ILE A 31 1.88 4.43 7.86
C ILE A 31 0.99 3.82 6.79
N GLY A 32 -0.31 4.15 6.82
CA GLY A 32 -1.25 3.74 5.81
C GLY A 32 -1.35 4.77 4.70
N VAL A 33 -1.31 4.32 3.45
CA VAL A 33 -1.48 5.16 2.26
C VAL A 33 -2.61 4.62 1.40
N ASP A 34 -3.53 5.50 1.01
CA ASP A 34 -4.63 5.18 0.11
C ASP A 34 -5.13 6.46 -0.58
N ASN A 35 -5.68 6.36 -1.77
CA ASN A 35 -6.31 7.49 -2.47
C ASN A 35 -7.83 7.58 -2.23
N LEU A 36 -8.42 6.55 -1.58
CA LEU A 36 -9.85 6.42 -1.29
C LEU A 36 -10.73 6.35 -2.56
N SER A 37 -10.18 5.91 -3.69
CA SER A 37 -10.92 5.86 -4.95
C SER A 37 -11.98 4.76 -4.99
N LYS A 38 -11.75 3.65 -4.30
CA LYS A 38 -12.67 2.49 -4.29
C LYS A 38 -13.66 2.56 -3.15
N TYR A 39 -13.19 2.85 -1.95
CA TYR A 39 -14.03 2.93 -0.75
C TYR A 39 -13.97 4.34 -0.19
N LYS A 40 -15.12 4.89 0.16
CA LYS A 40 -15.17 6.09 0.99
C LYS A 40 -14.43 5.80 2.30
N LYS A 41 -14.05 6.85 3.03
CA LYS A 41 -13.39 6.67 4.32
C LYS A 41 -14.25 5.82 5.27
N ILE A 42 -13.82 4.57 5.49
CA ILE A 42 -14.45 3.66 6.45
C ILE A 42 -13.79 3.93 7.80
N LYS A 43 -14.61 4.21 8.82
CA LYS A 43 -14.12 4.38 10.19
C LYS A 43 -13.58 3.05 10.70
N ARG A 44 -12.33 3.03 11.12
CA ARG A 44 -11.65 1.85 11.66
C ARG A 44 -11.34 2.01 13.15
N SER A 45 -11.35 0.92 13.91
CA SER A 45 -11.06 0.89 15.35
C SER A 45 -9.71 1.52 15.70
N TYR A 46 -8.73 1.36 14.84
CA TYR A 46 -7.35 1.80 15.04
C TYR A 46 -7.04 3.24 14.61
N GLU A 47 -8.00 4.02 14.11
CA GLU A 47 -7.72 5.39 13.61
C GLU A 47 -7.10 6.31 14.67
N LYS A 48 -7.45 6.11 15.93
CA LYS A 48 -6.89 6.87 17.06
C LYS A 48 -5.63 6.25 17.66
N ASN A 49 -5.12 5.15 17.09
CA ASN A 49 -3.91 4.51 17.60
C ASN A 49 -2.70 5.42 17.39
N LYS A 50 -1.96 5.72 18.45
CA LYS A 50 -0.74 6.57 18.42
C LYS A 50 0.35 6.08 17.47
N ASN A 51 0.35 4.79 17.15
CA ASN A 51 1.29 4.15 16.25
C ASN A 51 0.79 4.12 14.79
N TYR A 52 -0.40 4.65 14.50
CA TYR A 52 -0.98 4.70 13.16
C TYR A 52 -0.99 6.12 12.60
N LYS A 53 -0.57 6.25 11.35
CA LYS A 53 -0.69 7.49 10.58
C LYS A 53 -1.26 7.20 9.20
N PHE A 54 -2.36 7.83 8.85
CA PHE A 54 -2.94 7.77 7.51
C PHE A 54 -2.50 8.95 6.65
N VAL A 55 -2.12 8.68 5.40
CA VAL A 55 -1.76 9.72 4.42
C VAL A 55 -2.54 9.48 3.12
N LYS A 56 -3.46 10.40 2.81
CA LYS A 56 -4.25 10.33 1.58
C LYS A 56 -3.45 10.82 0.38
N PHE A 57 -3.11 9.92 -0.55
CA PHE A 57 -2.62 10.26 -1.89
C PHE A 57 -2.59 9.03 -2.80
N ASP A 58 -2.43 9.26 -4.10
CA ASP A 58 -2.27 8.22 -5.10
C ASP A 58 -0.81 7.75 -5.17
N VAL A 59 -0.58 6.45 -5.00
CA VAL A 59 0.77 5.84 -4.97
C VAL A 59 1.53 6.00 -6.29
N ARG A 60 0.86 6.30 -7.40
CA ARG A 60 1.49 6.64 -8.68
C ARG A 60 2.31 7.93 -8.61
N ARG A 61 2.14 8.74 -7.57
CA ARG A 61 3.02 9.89 -7.27
C ARG A 61 4.32 9.42 -6.63
N GLU A 62 5.20 8.84 -7.43
CA GLU A 62 6.45 8.18 -7.01
C GLU A 62 7.28 9.00 -6.03
N GLN A 63 7.52 10.28 -6.32
CA GLN A 63 8.34 11.14 -5.46
C GLN A 63 7.75 11.31 -4.05
N LYS A 64 6.42 11.40 -3.95
CA LYS A 64 5.74 11.49 -2.66
C LYS A 64 5.81 10.16 -1.91
N LEU A 65 5.62 9.06 -2.63
CA LEU A 65 5.74 7.71 -2.09
C LEU A 65 7.16 7.46 -1.56
N TYR A 66 8.18 7.79 -2.34
CA TYR A 66 9.59 7.68 -1.93
C TYR A 66 9.89 8.48 -0.65
N LYS A 67 9.41 9.73 -0.54
CA LYS A 67 9.64 10.56 0.66
C LYS A 67 9.11 9.93 1.96
N ILE A 68 8.06 9.11 1.85
CA ILE A 68 7.51 8.37 2.99
C ILE A 68 8.26 7.04 3.16
N MET A 69 8.40 6.28 2.09
CA MET A 69 8.95 4.92 2.07
C MET A 69 10.40 4.86 2.60
N LYS A 70 11.24 5.85 2.27
CA LYS A 70 12.63 5.91 2.75
C LYS A 70 12.77 6.00 4.27
N LYS A 71 11.70 6.37 4.98
CA LYS A 71 11.65 6.45 6.45
C LYS A 71 11.10 5.17 7.09
N CYS A 72 10.71 4.17 6.29
CA CYS A 72 10.10 2.93 6.73
C CYS A 72 11.11 1.78 6.69
N ASP A 73 10.95 0.82 7.59
CA ASP A 73 11.77 -0.41 7.61
C ASP A 73 11.24 -1.45 6.65
N TYR A 74 9.90 -1.52 6.50
CA TYR A 74 9.20 -2.49 5.66
C TYR A 74 8.09 -1.84 4.87
N VAL A 75 7.74 -2.45 3.74
CA VAL A 75 6.61 -2.05 2.90
C VAL A 75 5.73 -3.26 2.62
N ILE A 76 4.42 -3.09 2.74
CA ILE A 76 3.42 -4.02 2.20
C ILE A 76 2.68 -3.27 1.09
N ALA A 77 2.95 -3.68 -0.14
CA ALA A 77 2.39 -3.08 -1.33
C ALA A 77 1.08 -3.78 -1.69
N GLY A 78 -0.04 -3.23 -1.22
CA GLY A 78 -1.39 -3.76 -1.44
C GLY A 78 -2.29 -2.82 -2.24
N ALA A 79 -1.79 -1.67 -2.70
CA ALA A 79 -2.56 -0.79 -3.57
C ALA A 79 -2.68 -1.39 -4.97
N ALA A 80 -3.91 -1.55 -5.44
CA ALA A 80 -4.22 -1.98 -6.80
C ALA A 80 -5.59 -1.44 -7.20
N LEU A 81 -5.78 -1.21 -8.49
CA LEU A 81 -7.11 -1.04 -9.05
C LEU A 81 -7.68 -2.43 -9.32
N ILE A 82 -8.73 -2.79 -8.59
CA ILE A 82 -9.39 -4.08 -8.72
C ILE A 82 -10.88 -3.89 -9.00
N GLY A 83 -11.44 -4.74 -9.82
CA GLY A 83 -12.87 -4.81 -10.13
C GLY A 83 -13.40 -6.24 -10.03
N GLY A 84 -14.70 -6.42 -10.10
CA GLY A 84 -15.30 -7.74 -10.33
C GLY A 84 -15.10 -8.19 -11.78
N ILE A 85 -15.51 -9.43 -12.09
CA ILE A 85 -15.35 -10.05 -13.43
C ILE A 85 -15.92 -9.16 -14.54
N SER A 86 -17.12 -8.60 -14.36
CA SER A 86 -17.73 -7.70 -15.34
C SER A 86 -16.90 -6.43 -15.60
N TYR A 87 -16.31 -5.86 -14.54
CA TYR A 87 -15.44 -4.70 -14.65
C TYR A 87 -14.14 -5.04 -15.40
N PHE A 88 -13.61 -6.23 -15.17
CA PHE A 88 -12.42 -6.72 -15.85
C PHE A 88 -12.62 -6.83 -17.36
N HIS A 89 -13.74 -7.37 -17.80
CA HIS A 89 -14.05 -7.47 -19.24
C HIS A 89 -14.32 -6.12 -19.91
N THR A 90 -14.92 -5.17 -19.20
CA THR A 90 -15.29 -3.86 -19.78
C THR A 90 -14.10 -2.88 -19.80
N PHE A 91 -13.22 -2.94 -18.79
CA PHE A 91 -12.17 -1.96 -18.55
C PHE A 91 -10.78 -2.59 -18.43
N ALA A 92 -10.52 -3.67 -19.18
CA ALA A 92 -9.26 -4.40 -19.11
C ALA A 92 -8.03 -3.50 -19.34
N TYR A 93 -8.10 -2.60 -20.32
CA TYR A 93 -7.02 -1.66 -20.62
C TYR A 93 -6.76 -0.69 -19.46
N ASP A 94 -7.80 -0.11 -18.89
CA ASP A 94 -7.67 0.82 -17.74
C ASP A 94 -7.09 0.13 -16.52
N LEU A 95 -7.53 -1.12 -16.25
CA LEU A 95 -7.01 -1.95 -15.17
C LEU A 95 -5.51 -2.21 -15.35
N LEU A 96 -5.12 -2.65 -16.54
CA LEU A 96 -3.72 -2.92 -16.86
C LEU A 96 -2.89 -1.65 -16.75
N ALA A 97 -3.23 -0.59 -17.46
CA ALA A 97 -2.46 0.64 -17.50
C ALA A 97 -2.27 1.30 -16.11
N LYS A 98 -3.33 1.34 -15.31
CA LYS A 98 -3.25 1.93 -13.97
C LYS A 98 -2.47 1.04 -12.99
N ASN A 99 -2.63 -0.29 -13.07
CA ASN A 99 -1.88 -1.20 -12.22
C ASN A 99 -0.40 -1.23 -12.58
N GLU A 100 -0.03 -1.18 -13.85
CA GLU A 100 1.38 -1.04 -14.26
C GLU A 100 2.02 0.22 -13.68
N GLN A 101 1.32 1.37 -13.72
CA GLN A 101 1.80 2.61 -13.10
C GLN A 101 1.97 2.48 -11.58
N ILE A 102 1.04 1.80 -10.89
CA ILE A 102 1.12 1.54 -9.46
C ILE A 102 2.33 0.66 -9.14
N ILE A 103 2.54 -0.41 -9.91
CA ILE A 103 3.67 -1.32 -9.75
C ILE A 103 4.97 -0.58 -9.98
N ALA A 104 5.12 0.10 -11.12
CA ALA A 104 6.32 0.81 -11.50
C ALA A 104 6.72 1.86 -10.44
N SER A 105 5.79 2.74 -10.05
CA SER A 105 6.05 3.77 -9.04
C SER A 105 6.42 3.18 -7.68
N THR A 106 5.76 2.09 -7.28
CA THR A 106 6.02 1.42 -6.00
C THR A 106 7.39 0.73 -5.99
N CYS A 107 7.73 0.01 -7.06
CA CYS A 107 9.04 -0.64 -7.19
C CYS A 107 10.18 0.37 -7.27
N ASN A 108 10.04 1.43 -8.09
CA ASN A 108 11.04 2.49 -8.18
C ASN A 108 11.28 3.16 -6.83
N ALA A 109 10.21 3.53 -6.12
CA ALA A 109 10.31 4.10 -4.78
C ALA A 109 10.97 3.14 -3.79
N ALA A 110 10.69 1.82 -3.88
CA ALA A 110 11.28 0.81 -3.01
C ALA A 110 12.78 0.63 -3.27
N ILE A 111 13.18 0.48 -4.53
CA ILE A 111 14.60 0.35 -4.93
C ILE A 111 15.40 1.55 -4.42
N LYS A 112 14.88 2.76 -4.65
CA LYS A 112 15.52 4.00 -4.19
C LYS A 112 15.58 4.10 -2.67
N SER A 113 14.51 3.68 -1.98
CA SER A 113 14.44 3.67 -0.51
C SER A 113 15.35 2.61 0.11
N HIS A 114 15.59 1.50 -0.57
CA HIS A 114 16.57 0.49 -0.15
C HIS A 114 18.00 1.01 -0.29
N LYS A 115 18.31 1.67 -1.41
CA LYS A 115 19.66 2.20 -1.67
C LYS A 115 20.02 3.43 -0.81
N GLN A 116 19.06 4.30 -0.53
CA GLN A 116 19.30 5.63 0.06
C GLN A 116 18.57 5.86 1.39
N GLY A 117 17.86 4.90 1.88
CA GLY A 117 17.07 4.99 3.09
C GLY A 117 17.25 3.78 4.00
N ARG A 118 16.20 3.48 4.76
CA ARG A 118 16.24 2.38 5.74
C ARG A 118 15.39 1.18 5.37
N LEU A 119 14.82 1.15 4.17
CA LEU A 119 13.97 0.06 3.71
C LEU A 119 14.76 -1.25 3.62
N LYS A 120 14.29 -2.27 4.32
CA LYS A 120 14.91 -3.60 4.38
C LYS A 120 14.24 -4.60 3.43
N LYS A 121 12.90 -4.55 3.37
CA LYS A 121 12.13 -5.52 2.60
C LYS A 121 10.79 -4.91 2.16
N MET A 122 10.37 -5.28 0.96
CA MET A 122 9.01 -5.05 0.45
C MET A 122 8.34 -6.40 0.24
N LEU A 123 7.09 -6.51 0.67
CA LEU A 123 6.15 -7.56 0.31
C LEU A 123 5.17 -6.98 -0.69
N TYR A 124 5.02 -7.65 -1.82
CA TYR A 124 4.04 -7.29 -2.85
C TYR A 124 2.90 -8.31 -2.83
N LEU A 125 1.65 -7.82 -2.75
CA LEU A 125 0.48 -8.68 -2.82
C LEU A 125 0.16 -8.98 -4.28
N SER A 126 0.26 -10.24 -4.67
CA SER A 126 -0.07 -10.75 -5.99
C SER A 126 -1.43 -11.45 -5.98
N SER A 127 -1.85 -11.94 -7.13
CA SER A 127 -3.07 -12.73 -7.31
C SER A 127 -2.72 -14.10 -7.86
N SER A 128 -3.55 -15.11 -7.54
CA SER A 128 -3.47 -16.45 -8.15
C SER A 128 -3.65 -16.42 -9.67
N MET A 129 -4.37 -15.42 -10.19
CA MET A 129 -4.58 -15.20 -11.62
C MET A 129 -3.29 -14.98 -12.43
N VAL A 130 -2.16 -14.78 -11.76
CA VAL A 130 -0.84 -14.67 -12.42
C VAL A 130 -0.33 -16.01 -12.93
N PHE A 131 -0.89 -17.11 -12.43
CA PHE A 131 -0.43 -18.47 -12.72
C PHE A 131 -1.40 -19.25 -13.62
N GLU A 132 -2.43 -18.62 -14.18
CA GLU A 132 -3.38 -19.21 -15.14
C GLU A 132 -2.97 -18.96 -16.58
#